data_4f365e751b08d477e3715d7515343744
#
_entry.id   4f365e751b08d477e3715d7515343744
#
_cell.length_a   1.000
_cell.length_b   1.000
_cell.length_c   1.000
_cell.angle_alpha   90.00
_cell.angle_beta   90.00
_cell.angle_gamma   90.00
#
_symmetry.space_group_name_H-M   'P 1'
#
loop_
_entity.id
_entity.type
_entity.pdbx_description
1 polymer ?
#
loop_
_entity_poly.entity_id
_entity_poly.type
_entity_poly.pdbx_seq_one_letter_code
_entity_poly.pdbx_strand_id
1 'polypeptide(L)'
;MNETTPPAILPSCLSPGDAPAPSAAPAASGCLTPIDREGLLKLIESGKANPKAIKTLKCRTVAEGKFRHANYIRSLPPYIVDEPPQLLGDDTAPNPSEATLAALGSCLAVGLHANAVHKGWTVRKLELELEGDLNITAVWGTGDTSDKPVGFTDVRVKVDMECDAPPEEVAALIAHVTKWSPVANTFLRPVNLTVAPK
;
A
#
# COMPACT_ATOMS: atom_id res chain seq x y z
N MET A 1 31.21 42.36 15.80
CA MET A 1 30.53 42.29 14.51
C MET A 1 30.10 40.83 14.33
N ASN A 2 28.85 40.54 14.66
CA ASN A 2 28.28 39.18 14.53
C ASN A 2 27.52 39.16 13.20
N GLU A 3 28.08 38.48 12.22
CA GLU A 3 27.35 38.15 11.00
C GLU A 3 26.45 36.92 11.27
N THR A 4 25.17 37.16 11.42
CA THR A 4 24.12 36.12 11.41
C THR A 4 23.86 35.74 9.98
N THR A 5 24.32 34.56 9.58
CA THR A 5 23.95 33.94 8.32
C THR A 5 22.44 33.59 8.34
N PRO A 6 21.64 34.03 7.35
CA PRO A 6 20.25 33.68 7.30
C PRO A 6 20.06 32.17 7.01
N PRO A 7 19.00 31.55 7.55
CA PRO A 7 18.72 30.14 7.29
C PRO A 7 18.45 29.88 5.79
N ALA A 8 19.06 28.83 5.26
CA ALA A 8 18.85 28.40 3.90
C ALA A 8 17.36 28.07 3.69
N ILE A 9 16.74 28.75 2.75
CA ILE A 9 15.38 28.45 2.28
C ILE A 9 15.45 27.12 1.52
N LEU A 10 14.89 26.08 2.12
CA LEU A 10 14.66 24.82 1.41
C LEU A 10 13.72 25.08 0.22
N PRO A 11 14.03 24.58 -0.97
CA PRO A 11 13.13 24.72 -2.10
C PRO A 11 11.78 24.06 -1.78
N SER A 12 10.70 24.78 -2.07
CA SER A 12 9.33 24.28 -1.88
C SER A 12 9.15 23.00 -2.66
N CYS A 13 8.91 21.92 -1.95
CA CYS A 13 8.64 20.62 -2.53
C CYS A 13 7.29 20.63 -3.25
N LEU A 14 7.32 20.25 -4.52
CA LEU A 14 6.22 19.78 -5.35
C LEU A 14 5.15 20.82 -5.71
N SER A 15 5.31 21.41 -6.89
CA SER A 15 4.16 21.89 -7.66
C SER A 15 3.34 20.69 -8.14
N PRO A 16 1.98 20.74 -8.09
CA PRO A 16 1.13 19.67 -8.62
C PRO A 16 1.17 19.72 -10.15
N GLY A 17 2.11 19.05 -10.77
CA GLY A 17 2.25 19.10 -12.24
C GLY A 17 3.31 18.18 -12.83
N ASP A 18 4.25 17.67 -12.07
CA ASP A 18 5.41 16.93 -12.59
C ASP A 18 5.48 15.44 -12.29
N ALA A 19 4.36 14.81 -11.91
CA ALA A 19 4.29 13.36 -11.95
C ALA A 19 4.10 12.93 -13.42
N PRO A 20 4.97 12.07 -13.98
CA PRO A 20 4.67 11.43 -15.25
C PRO A 20 3.33 10.73 -15.12
N ALA A 21 2.44 10.97 -16.09
CA ALA A 21 1.17 10.26 -16.15
C ALA A 21 1.46 8.74 -15.99
N PRO A 22 0.68 8.02 -15.17
CA PRO A 22 0.88 6.60 -15.02
C PRO A 22 0.90 5.97 -16.41
N SER A 23 1.98 5.24 -16.71
CA SER A 23 2.08 4.45 -17.94
C SER A 23 0.82 3.59 -17.98
N ALA A 24 -0.02 3.80 -19.01
CA ALA A 24 -1.25 3.05 -19.18
C ALA A 24 -0.89 1.56 -19.13
N ALA A 25 -1.33 0.89 -18.08
CA ALA A 25 -1.27 -0.56 -18.04
C ALA A 25 -1.95 -1.07 -19.31
N PRO A 26 -1.41 -2.10 -19.99
CA PRO A 26 -2.05 -2.64 -21.18
C PRO A 26 -3.48 -3.00 -20.80
N ALA A 27 -4.45 -2.46 -21.55
CA ALA A 27 -5.85 -2.80 -21.38
C ALA A 27 -5.97 -4.31 -21.54
N ALA A 28 -6.20 -5.01 -20.44
CA ALA A 28 -6.45 -6.42 -20.44
C ALA A 28 -7.80 -6.65 -21.11
N SER A 29 -7.78 -6.96 -22.39
CA SER A 29 -8.96 -7.40 -23.14
C SER A 29 -9.27 -8.83 -22.70
N GLY A 30 -10.06 -8.97 -21.64
CA GLY A 30 -10.50 -10.29 -21.16
C GLY A 30 -10.89 -10.25 -19.67
N CYS A 31 -11.71 -11.17 -19.25
CA CYS A 31 -11.98 -11.39 -17.84
C CYS A 31 -10.69 -11.69 -17.06
N LEU A 32 -10.63 -11.26 -15.82
CA LEU A 32 -9.54 -11.63 -14.93
C LEU A 32 -9.42 -13.15 -14.85
N THR A 33 -8.19 -13.66 -14.76
CA THR A 33 -7.98 -15.09 -14.50
C THR A 33 -8.74 -15.49 -13.23
N PRO A 34 -9.67 -16.45 -13.31
CA PRO A 34 -10.51 -16.78 -12.17
C PRO A 34 -9.68 -17.42 -11.04
N ILE A 35 -10.05 -17.11 -9.83
CA ILE A 35 -9.54 -17.80 -8.64
C ILE A 35 -10.17 -19.20 -8.59
N ASP A 36 -9.39 -20.20 -8.17
CA ASP A 36 -9.92 -21.52 -7.84
C ASP A 36 -10.98 -21.41 -6.72
N ARG A 37 -12.24 -21.45 -7.12
CA ARG A 37 -13.38 -21.27 -6.21
C ARG A 37 -13.48 -22.41 -5.19
N GLU A 38 -13.18 -23.63 -5.57
CA GLU A 38 -13.24 -24.78 -4.65
C GLU A 38 -12.15 -24.66 -3.57
N GLY A 39 -10.92 -24.33 -3.97
CA GLY A 39 -9.82 -24.05 -3.06
C GLY A 39 -10.14 -22.88 -2.13
N LEU A 40 -10.76 -21.81 -2.63
CA LEU A 40 -11.19 -20.67 -1.82
C LEU A 40 -12.22 -21.08 -0.75
N LEU A 41 -13.21 -21.89 -1.10
CA LEU A 41 -14.21 -22.38 -0.14
C LEU A 41 -13.56 -23.24 0.97
N LYS A 42 -12.60 -24.09 0.63
CA LYS A 42 -11.82 -24.87 1.61
C LYS A 42 -11.04 -23.98 2.56
N LEU A 43 -10.43 -22.89 2.05
CA LEU A 43 -9.73 -21.90 2.88
C LEU A 43 -10.68 -21.18 3.86
N ILE A 44 -11.86 -20.80 3.39
CA ILE A 44 -12.90 -20.16 4.22
C ILE A 44 -13.34 -21.10 5.35
N GLU A 45 -13.63 -22.36 5.07
CA GLU A 45 -14.02 -23.34 6.09
C GLU A 45 -12.88 -23.61 7.10
N SER A 46 -11.64 -23.68 6.64
CA SER A 46 -10.47 -23.77 7.53
C SER A 46 -10.35 -22.56 8.46
N GLY A 47 -10.61 -21.35 7.94
CA GLY A 47 -10.63 -20.13 8.74
C GLY A 47 -11.74 -20.11 9.79
N LYS A 48 -12.95 -20.60 9.44
CA LYS A 48 -14.05 -20.76 10.39
C LYS A 48 -13.75 -21.76 11.51
N ALA A 49 -13.04 -22.84 11.18
CA ALA A 49 -12.66 -23.86 12.15
C ALA A 49 -11.60 -23.35 13.14
N ASN A 50 -10.77 -22.38 12.75
CA ASN A 50 -9.73 -21.80 13.60
C ASN A 50 -9.70 -20.25 13.55
N PRO A 51 -10.73 -19.60 14.07
CA PRO A 51 -10.93 -18.15 13.94
C PRO A 51 -9.93 -17.29 14.73
N LYS A 52 -9.14 -17.88 15.60
CA LYS A 52 -8.13 -17.20 16.44
C LYS A 52 -6.70 -17.47 15.98
N ALA A 53 -6.51 -18.14 14.83
CA ALA A 53 -5.19 -18.42 14.30
C ALA A 53 -4.43 -17.14 13.99
N ILE A 54 -3.21 -17.02 14.54
CA ILE A 54 -2.27 -15.94 14.25
C ILE A 54 -1.14 -16.49 13.40
N LYS A 55 -0.81 -15.79 12.32
CA LYS A 55 0.28 -16.15 11.43
C LYS A 55 1.37 -15.08 11.48
N THR A 56 2.59 -15.49 11.84
CA THR A 56 3.75 -14.61 11.81
C THR A 56 4.33 -14.54 10.40
N LEU A 57 4.39 -13.33 9.85
CA LEU A 57 5.10 -13.04 8.60
C LEU A 57 6.51 -12.54 8.93
N LYS A 58 7.46 -12.79 8.02
CA LYS A 58 8.86 -12.39 8.20
C LYS A 58 9.37 -11.71 6.95
N CYS A 59 10.13 -10.64 7.16
CA CYS A 59 10.91 -9.96 6.13
C CYS A 59 12.30 -9.66 6.68
N ARG A 60 13.32 -9.71 5.82
CA ARG A 60 14.68 -9.27 6.12
C ARG A 60 15.06 -8.20 5.12
N THR A 61 15.27 -6.98 5.60
CA THR A 61 15.70 -5.84 4.79
C THR A 61 17.22 -5.68 4.90
N VAL A 62 17.87 -5.48 3.76
CA VAL A 62 19.31 -5.25 3.64
C VAL A 62 19.54 -3.98 2.83
N ALA A 63 20.29 -3.02 3.39
CA ALA A 63 20.73 -1.85 2.65
C ALA A 63 21.85 -2.24 1.68
N GLU A 64 21.73 -1.82 0.41
CA GLU A 64 22.70 -2.11 -0.64
C GLU A 64 23.61 -0.91 -0.96
N GLY A 65 23.12 0.29 -0.68
CA GLY A 65 23.84 1.55 -0.87
C GLY A 65 22.88 2.70 -1.12
N LYS A 66 23.29 3.93 -0.81
CA LYS A 66 22.41 5.09 -0.75
C LYS A 66 21.13 4.73 0.02
N PHE A 67 19.95 4.83 -0.63
CA PHE A 67 18.65 4.47 -0.05
C PHE A 67 18.03 3.22 -0.71
N ARG A 68 18.82 2.49 -1.50
CA ARG A 68 18.36 1.23 -2.09
C ARG A 68 18.41 0.11 -1.07
N HIS A 69 17.32 -0.65 -0.96
CA HIS A 69 17.14 -1.76 -0.03
C HIS A 69 16.58 -2.99 -0.75
N ALA A 70 17.13 -4.17 -0.43
CA ALA A 70 16.59 -5.46 -0.85
C ALA A 70 15.80 -6.08 0.31
N ASN A 71 14.53 -6.38 0.07
CA ASN A 71 13.62 -6.97 1.04
C ASN A 71 13.36 -8.44 0.71
N TYR A 72 13.83 -9.35 1.54
CA TYR A 72 13.74 -10.79 1.35
C TYR A 72 12.50 -11.34 2.07
N ILE A 73 11.56 -11.86 1.32
CA ILE A 73 10.28 -12.39 1.81
C ILE A 73 10.15 -13.84 1.33
N ARG A 74 10.21 -14.80 2.24
CA ARG A 74 10.20 -16.24 1.93
C ARG A 74 11.32 -16.59 0.94
N SER A 75 11.01 -17.39 -0.10
CA SER A 75 11.91 -17.79 -1.18
C SER A 75 11.70 -17.00 -2.48
N LEU A 76 10.99 -15.87 -2.39
CA LEU A 76 10.75 -15.02 -3.56
C LEU A 76 12.00 -14.20 -3.92
N PRO A 77 12.12 -13.74 -5.18
CA PRO A 77 13.09 -12.71 -5.53
C PRO A 77 12.97 -11.51 -4.59
N PRO A 78 14.07 -10.80 -4.29
CA PRO A 78 14.01 -9.65 -3.39
C PRO A 78 13.10 -8.57 -3.97
N TYR A 79 12.24 -8.02 -3.11
CA TYR A 79 11.46 -6.83 -3.40
C TYR A 79 12.32 -5.59 -3.14
N ILE A 80 12.58 -4.83 -4.19
CA ILE A 80 13.44 -3.66 -4.11
C ILE A 80 12.65 -2.43 -3.74
N VAL A 81 13.25 -1.58 -2.90
CA VAL A 81 12.78 -0.26 -2.51
C VAL A 81 13.94 0.71 -2.65
N ASP A 82 13.68 1.90 -3.17
CA ASP A 82 14.66 2.98 -3.34
C ASP A 82 13.98 4.32 -3.03
N GLU A 83 14.70 5.41 -3.13
CA GLU A 83 14.16 6.77 -3.02
C GLU A 83 14.32 7.53 -4.34
N PRO A 84 13.47 8.51 -4.64
CA PRO A 84 13.63 9.35 -5.82
C PRO A 84 14.82 10.32 -5.65
N PRO A 85 15.33 10.91 -6.76
CA PRO A 85 16.48 11.82 -6.73
C PRO A 85 16.30 13.03 -5.81
N GLN A 86 15.09 13.52 -5.62
CA GLN A 86 14.75 14.61 -4.69
C GLN A 86 15.04 14.23 -3.23
N LEU A 87 15.04 12.93 -2.93
CA LEU A 87 15.42 12.34 -1.64
C LEU A 87 16.78 11.63 -1.71
N LEU A 88 17.62 11.97 -2.69
CA LEU A 88 18.98 11.48 -2.87
C LEU A 88 19.10 9.98 -3.22
N GLY A 89 18.05 9.38 -3.71
CA GLY A 89 18.03 8.02 -4.26
C GLY A 89 18.36 7.98 -5.75
N ASP A 90 18.26 6.81 -6.36
CA ASP A 90 18.51 6.56 -7.78
C ASP A 90 17.22 6.22 -8.57
N ASP A 91 16.04 6.26 -7.91
CA ASP A 91 14.71 6.01 -8.50
C ASP A 91 14.62 4.65 -9.24
N THR A 92 15.27 3.63 -8.70
CA THR A 92 15.31 2.29 -9.31
C THR A 92 14.13 1.41 -8.91
N ALA A 93 13.31 1.86 -7.94
CA ALA A 93 12.13 1.18 -7.42
C ALA A 93 11.26 2.16 -6.62
N PRO A 94 10.00 1.81 -6.34
CA PRO A 94 9.13 2.63 -5.48
C PRO A 94 9.76 2.89 -4.11
N ASN A 95 9.46 4.06 -3.53
CA ASN A 95 9.91 4.36 -2.18
C ASN A 95 9.08 3.62 -1.11
N PRO A 96 9.49 3.62 0.18
CA PRO A 96 8.78 2.90 1.24
C PRO A 96 7.32 3.31 1.41
N SER A 97 6.99 4.58 1.22
CA SER A 97 5.62 5.08 1.35
C SER A 97 4.75 4.65 0.17
N GLU A 98 5.26 4.73 -1.06
CA GLU A 98 4.61 4.21 -2.26
C GLU A 98 4.40 2.70 -2.17
N ALA A 99 5.40 1.96 -1.69
CA ALA A 99 5.30 0.53 -1.42
C ALA A 99 4.19 0.21 -0.40
N THR A 100 4.01 1.08 0.59
CA THR A 100 2.95 0.95 1.59
C THR A 100 1.55 1.16 0.97
N LEU A 101 1.38 2.15 0.09
CA LEU A 101 0.15 2.33 -0.69
C LEU A 101 -0.11 1.14 -1.62
N ALA A 102 0.92 0.64 -2.30
CA ALA A 102 0.80 -0.54 -3.16
C ALA A 102 0.38 -1.79 -2.37
N ALA A 103 0.89 -1.98 -1.16
CA ALA A 103 0.49 -3.06 -0.26
C ALA A 103 -0.98 -2.94 0.15
N LEU A 104 -1.46 -1.71 0.46
CA LEU A 104 -2.86 -1.46 0.77
C LEU A 104 -3.76 -1.79 -0.43
N GLY A 105 -3.44 -1.24 -1.61
CA GLY A 105 -4.20 -1.49 -2.84
C GLY A 105 -4.29 -2.97 -3.17
N SER A 106 -3.15 -3.68 -3.12
CA SER A 106 -3.10 -5.12 -3.37
C SER A 106 -3.94 -5.93 -2.37
N CYS A 107 -3.90 -5.56 -1.09
CA CYS A 107 -4.68 -6.26 -0.07
C CYS A 107 -6.20 -6.05 -0.25
N LEU A 108 -6.61 -4.84 -0.62
CA LEU A 108 -8.01 -4.55 -0.95
C LEU A 108 -8.45 -5.30 -2.22
N ALA A 109 -7.63 -5.29 -3.27
CA ALA A 109 -7.92 -6.02 -4.52
C ALA A 109 -8.09 -7.53 -4.29
N VAL A 110 -7.18 -8.15 -3.51
CA VAL A 110 -7.32 -9.56 -3.11
C VAL A 110 -8.65 -9.80 -2.38
N GLY A 111 -9.00 -8.93 -1.43
CA GLY A 111 -10.25 -9.04 -0.69
C GLY A 111 -11.49 -8.92 -1.59
N LEU A 112 -11.51 -7.94 -2.49
CA LEU A 112 -12.60 -7.71 -3.44
C LEU A 112 -12.78 -8.90 -4.38
N HIS A 113 -11.68 -9.34 -5.02
CA HIS A 113 -11.74 -10.45 -5.96
C HIS A 113 -12.15 -11.77 -5.27
N ALA A 114 -11.55 -12.10 -4.13
CA ALA A 114 -11.86 -13.32 -3.41
C ALA A 114 -13.33 -13.37 -2.94
N ASN A 115 -13.86 -12.29 -2.38
CA ASN A 115 -15.24 -12.22 -1.92
C ASN A 115 -16.25 -12.20 -3.08
N ALA A 116 -15.93 -11.56 -4.21
CA ALA A 116 -16.73 -11.61 -5.42
C ALA A 116 -16.87 -13.07 -5.93
N VAL A 117 -15.74 -13.79 -6.06
CA VAL A 117 -15.73 -15.21 -6.45
C VAL A 117 -16.46 -16.08 -5.43
N HIS A 118 -16.35 -15.81 -4.13
CA HIS A 118 -17.12 -16.50 -3.09
C HIS A 118 -18.62 -16.35 -3.30
N LYS A 119 -19.07 -15.12 -3.63
CA LYS A 119 -20.48 -14.81 -3.95
C LYS A 119 -20.93 -15.40 -5.30
N GLY A 120 -20.02 -15.91 -6.13
CA GLY A 120 -20.29 -16.46 -7.46
C GLY A 120 -20.28 -15.41 -8.56
N TRP A 121 -19.74 -14.21 -8.31
CA TRP A 121 -19.65 -13.16 -9.32
C TRP A 121 -18.47 -13.36 -10.26
N THR A 122 -18.64 -12.96 -11.50
CA THR A 122 -17.59 -12.90 -12.51
C THR A 122 -17.03 -11.49 -12.53
N VAL A 123 -15.74 -11.35 -12.22
CA VAL A 123 -15.04 -10.05 -12.25
C VAL A 123 -14.34 -9.90 -13.59
N ARG A 124 -14.69 -8.85 -14.32
CA ARG A 124 -14.11 -8.51 -15.63
C ARG A 124 -12.99 -7.49 -15.50
N LYS A 125 -13.16 -6.51 -14.61
CA LYS A 125 -12.15 -5.47 -14.31
C LYS A 125 -12.09 -5.24 -12.81
N LEU A 126 -10.89 -5.02 -12.31
CA LEU A 126 -10.66 -4.55 -10.94
C LEU A 126 -9.40 -3.69 -10.94
N GLU A 127 -9.59 -2.40 -10.74
CA GLU A 127 -8.53 -1.40 -10.68
C GLU A 127 -8.74 -0.53 -9.43
N LEU A 128 -7.67 -0.20 -8.76
CA LEU A 128 -7.68 0.66 -7.59
C LEU A 128 -6.68 1.79 -7.80
N GLU A 129 -7.16 3.02 -7.69
CA GLU A 129 -6.31 4.20 -7.62
C GLU A 129 -6.19 4.64 -6.16
N LEU A 130 -4.97 4.87 -5.71
CA LEU A 130 -4.68 5.26 -4.33
C LEU A 130 -3.91 6.58 -4.31
N GLU A 131 -4.34 7.48 -3.44
CA GLU A 131 -3.65 8.72 -3.11
C GLU A 131 -3.43 8.79 -1.60
N GLY A 132 -2.26 9.25 -1.18
CA GLY A 132 -1.94 9.41 0.23
C GLY A 132 -1.23 10.71 0.52
N ASP A 133 -1.71 11.48 1.49
CA ASP A 133 -1.05 12.68 1.98
C ASP A 133 -0.08 12.29 3.10
N LEU A 134 1.18 12.71 2.96
CA LEU A 134 2.26 12.32 3.84
C LEU A 134 3.03 13.54 4.35
N ASN A 135 3.19 13.65 5.66
CA ASN A 135 4.10 14.62 6.24
C ASN A 135 5.52 14.04 6.30
N ILE A 136 6.38 14.49 5.40
CA ILE A 136 7.79 14.05 5.33
C ILE A 136 8.75 14.99 6.05
N THR A 137 8.29 16.15 6.54
CA THR A 137 9.20 17.17 7.11
C THR A 137 9.87 16.72 8.40
N ALA A 138 9.25 15.78 9.10
CA ALA A 138 9.76 15.26 10.37
C ALA A 138 10.63 14.00 10.23
N VAL A 139 10.86 13.49 9.02
CA VAL A 139 11.63 12.25 8.80
C VAL A 139 13.06 12.33 9.37
N TRP A 140 13.64 13.53 9.39
CA TRP A 140 14.96 13.80 9.98
C TRP A 140 14.88 14.26 11.43
N GLY A 141 13.71 14.22 12.07
CA GLY A 141 13.49 14.76 13.42
C GLY A 141 13.52 16.28 13.51
N THR A 142 13.37 16.99 12.38
CA THR A 142 13.53 18.47 12.30
C THR A 142 12.25 19.20 11.94
N GLY A 143 11.21 18.52 11.50
CA GLY A 143 9.94 19.13 11.11
C GLY A 143 9.07 19.48 12.32
N ASP A 144 8.09 20.37 12.10
CA ASP A 144 7.02 20.64 13.05
C ASP A 144 5.94 19.57 12.92
N THR A 145 5.69 18.83 13.99
CA THR A 145 4.67 17.77 14.07
C THR A 145 3.53 18.14 15.02
N SER A 146 3.45 19.41 15.48
CA SER A 146 2.45 19.85 16.47
C SER A 146 1.02 19.69 15.97
N ASP A 147 0.76 20.00 14.69
CA ASP A 147 -0.57 19.95 14.07
C ASP A 147 -0.81 18.73 13.19
N LYS A 148 0.25 18.04 12.77
CA LYS A 148 0.14 16.89 11.85
C LYS A 148 1.06 15.75 12.30
N PRO A 149 0.51 14.53 12.42
CA PRO A 149 1.32 13.36 12.74
C PRO A 149 2.34 13.08 11.62
N VAL A 150 3.44 12.42 11.99
CA VAL A 150 4.39 11.85 11.03
C VAL A 150 3.73 10.63 10.35
N GLY A 151 3.95 10.49 9.06
CA GLY A 151 3.36 9.42 8.25
C GLY A 151 2.14 9.89 7.45
N PHE A 152 1.36 8.94 6.98
CA PHE A 152 0.12 9.25 6.25
C PHE A 152 -0.90 9.91 7.15
N THR A 153 -1.44 11.05 6.71
CA THR A 153 -2.54 11.74 7.38
C THR A 153 -3.89 11.36 6.77
N ASP A 154 -3.90 11.20 5.46
CA ASP A 154 -5.12 10.86 4.70
C ASP A 154 -4.75 9.89 3.59
N VAL A 155 -5.55 8.85 3.38
CA VAL A 155 -5.45 7.93 2.25
C VAL A 155 -6.81 7.79 1.61
N ARG A 156 -6.86 8.02 0.30
CA ARG A 156 -8.06 7.93 -0.53
C ARG A 156 -7.88 6.80 -1.53
N VAL A 157 -8.91 5.96 -1.65
CA VAL A 157 -8.90 4.82 -2.59
C VAL A 157 -10.15 4.89 -3.45
N LYS A 158 -9.96 4.93 -4.77
CA LYS A 158 -11.03 4.76 -5.74
C LYS A 158 -10.97 3.33 -6.28
N VAL A 159 -12.13 2.69 -6.38
CA VAL A 159 -12.27 1.32 -6.89
C VAL A 159 -13.08 1.35 -8.15
N ASP A 160 -12.50 0.87 -9.24
CA ASP A 160 -13.17 0.62 -10.51
C ASP A 160 -13.29 -0.90 -10.69
N MET A 161 -14.52 -1.40 -10.52
CA MET A 161 -14.82 -2.84 -10.57
C MET A 161 -15.97 -3.11 -11.52
N GLU A 162 -15.70 -3.92 -12.54
CA GLU A 162 -16.72 -4.44 -13.45
C GLU A 162 -16.99 -5.91 -13.15
N CYS A 163 -18.22 -6.21 -12.78
CA CYS A 163 -18.68 -7.56 -12.51
C CYS A 163 -20.17 -7.70 -12.85
N ASP A 164 -20.73 -8.88 -12.63
CA ASP A 164 -22.15 -9.18 -12.90
C ASP A 164 -23.08 -8.89 -11.71
N ALA A 165 -22.58 -8.17 -10.70
CA ALA A 165 -23.37 -7.72 -9.56
C ALA A 165 -23.87 -6.28 -9.73
N PRO A 166 -25.00 -5.90 -9.09
CA PRO A 166 -25.50 -4.54 -9.11
C PRO A 166 -24.61 -3.60 -8.27
N PRO A 167 -24.60 -2.28 -8.59
CA PRO A 167 -23.71 -1.31 -7.95
C PRO A 167 -23.84 -1.25 -6.42
N GLU A 168 -25.01 -1.42 -5.86
CA GLU A 168 -25.25 -1.42 -4.41
C GLU A 168 -24.60 -2.60 -3.71
N GLU A 169 -24.54 -3.78 -4.36
CA GLU A 169 -23.84 -4.93 -3.81
C GLU A 169 -22.32 -4.77 -3.92
N VAL A 170 -21.83 -4.15 -4.99
CA VAL A 170 -20.41 -3.79 -5.13
C VAL A 170 -20.01 -2.81 -4.03
N ALA A 171 -20.81 -1.78 -3.76
CA ALA A 171 -20.56 -0.82 -2.67
C ALA A 171 -20.54 -1.52 -1.30
N ALA A 172 -21.47 -2.43 -1.05
CA ALA A 172 -21.50 -3.22 0.18
C ALA A 172 -20.25 -4.13 0.30
N LEU A 173 -19.78 -4.70 -0.81
CA LEU A 173 -18.56 -5.50 -0.85
C LEU A 173 -17.32 -4.65 -0.53
N ILE A 174 -17.20 -3.45 -1.10
CA ILE A 174 -16.10 -2.53 -0.81
C ILE A 174 -16.06 -2.21 0.68
N ALA A 175 -17.19 -1.86 1.28
CA ALA A 175 -17.29 -1.59 2.71
C ALA A 175 -16.91 -2.82 3.57
N HIS A 176 -17.35 -4.00 3.18
CA HIS A 176 -17.00 -5.26 3.84
C HIS A 176 -15.49 -5.51 3.78
N VAL A 177 -14.89 -5.42 2.59
CA VAL A 177 -13.46 -5.68 2.40
C VAL A 177 -12.60 -4.66 3.14
N THR A 178 -12.95 -3.37 3.11
CA THR A 178 -12.26 -2.34 3.88
C THR A 178 -12.25 -2.66 5.37
N LYS A 179 -13.39 -3.06 5.91
CA LYS A 179 -13.53 -3.43 7.34
C LYS A 179 -12.65 -4.62 7.73
N TRP A 180 -12.45 -5.59 6.84
CA TRP A 180 -11.79 -6.86 7.16
C TRP A 180 -10.38 -7.01 6.56
N SER A 181 -9.92 -6.07 5.73
CA SER A 181 -8.55 -6.09 5.20
C SER A 181 -7.54 -5.92 6.32
N PRO A 182 -6.58 -6.85 6.50
CA PRO A 182 -5.54 -6.71 7.53
C PRO A 182 -4.64 -5.49 7.29
N VAL A 183 -4.31 -5.17 6.03
CA VAL A 183 -3.48 -3.99 5.74
C VAL A 183 -4.28 -2.69 5.95
N ALA A 184 -5.55 -2.60 5.54
CA ALA A 184 -6.36 -1.42 5.85
C ALA A 184 -6.51 -1.21 7.36
N ASN A 185 -6.64 -2.28 8.15
CA ASN A 185 -6.70 -2.16 9.61
C ASN A 185 -5.38 -1.70 10.23
N THR A 186 -4.24 -1.86 9.57
CA THR A 186 -2.95 -1.27 10.00
C THR A 186 -2.97 0.26 9.88
N PHE A 187 -3.69 0.82 8.89
CA PHE A 187 -3.91 2.27 8.78
C PHE A 187 -4.97 2.81 9.76
N LEU A 188 -5.98 2.00 10.06
CA LEU A 188 -7.14 2.42 10.86
C LEU A 188 -6.94 2.26 12.38
N ARG A 189 -5.95 1.50 12.82
CA ARG A 189 -5.75 1.13 14.22
C ARG A 189 -4.29 1.18 14.61
N PRO A 190 -3.95 1.53 15.87
CA PRO A 190 -2.58 1.47 16.34
C PRO A 190 -2.05 0.03 16.35
N VAL A 191 -0.78 -0.11 15.98
CA VAL A 191 -0.03 -1.36 16.02
C VAL A 191 1.10 -1.20 17.02
N ASN A 192 1.33 -2.22 17.86
CA ASN A 192 2.47 -2.24 18.75
C ASN A 192 3.75 -2.47 17.94
N LEU A 193 4.60 -1.45 17.87
CA LEU A 193 5.89 -1.51 17.19
C LEU A 193 7.02 -1.54 18.22
N THR A 194 7.92 -2.52 18.10
CA THR A 194 9.14 -2.60 18.90
C THR A 194 10.34 -2.65 17.96
N VAL A 195 11.29 -1.76 18.17
CA VAL A 195 12.56 -1.71 17.44
C VAL A 195 13.68 -1.79 18.45
N ALA A 196 14.61 -2.74 18.28
CA ALA A 196 15.73 -2.95 19.19
C ALA A 196 17.00 -3.32 18.39
N PRO A 197 18.20 -3.02 18.92
CA PRO A 197 19.44 -3.59 18.38
C PRO A 197 19.42 -5.12 18.45
N LYS A 198 20.19 -5.75 17.53
CA LYS A 198 20.31 -7.22 17.47
C LYS A 198 21.35 -7.71 18.47
#